data_584568f7fbe846acef38b4732c01e899
#
_entry.id   584568f7fbe846acef38b4732c01e899
#
_cell.length_a   1.000
_cell.length_b   1.000
_cell.length_c   1.000
_cell.angle_alpha   90.00
_cell.angle_beta   90.00
_cell.angle_gamma   90.00
#
_symmetry.space_group_name_H-M   'P 1'
#
loop_
_entity.id
_entity.type
_entity.pdbx_description
1 polymer ?
#
loop_
_entity_poly.entity_id
_entity_poly.type
_entity_poly.pdbx_seq_one_letter_code
_entity_poly.pdbx_strand_id
1 'polypeptide(L)'
;TLNDNGPKYINSSKTKIFDKSSTLYGINLAKEGISNSGKVVLVEGYMDALTAHQYGYDNVVACMGTALTESQVRYVSVLTKQCVLALDADIAGSEATFRSIENSWKAFERVFVGKKNNTSLYKTTNKIDLRIAQFNFGKDPDEIIRTDKNSWENHINNSKPLLAYLIENAPRRWNILSNEGKQLATENIAPLILSIDNDYDRENYYSQFATTLNVEINVVKSAVISANKKNSTKNVVSFN
;
A
#
# COMPACT_ATOMS: atom_id res chain seq x y z
N THR A 1 -15.21 -27.19 -13.56
CA THR A 1 -15.49 -26.62 -12.25
C THR A 1 -16.08 -27.67 -11.34
N LEU A 2 -15.25 -28.19 -10.47
CA LEU A 2 -15.58 -29.15 -9.46
C LEU A 2 -16.01 -28.39 -8.22
N ASN A 3 -17.11 -28.77 -7.62
CA ASN A 3 -17.77 -28.27 -6.41
C ASN A 3 -17.02 -27.22 -5.56
N ASP A 4 -17.59 -26.03 -5.48
CA ASP A 4 -17.02 -24.75 -5.06
C ASP A 4 -16.97 -24.51 -3.56
N ASN A 5 -16.24 -25.29 -2.79
CA ASN A 5 -16.01 -24.98 -1.37
C ASN A 5 -14.53 -24.89 -0.96
N GLY A 6 -13.62 -24.81 -1.91
CA GLY A 6 -12.18 -24.68 -1.64
C GLY A 6 -11.55 -23.45 -2.30
N PRO A 7 -10.36 -23.04 -1.85
CA PRO A 7 -9.63 -21.96 -2.48
C PRO A 7 -9.31 -22.31 -3.94
N LYS A 8 -9.52 -21.36 -4.86
CA LYS A 8 -9.30 -21.50 -6.31
C LYS A 8 -7.87 -21.93 -6.64
N TYR A 9 -6.92 -21.53 -5.79
CA TYR A 9 -5.50 -21.85 -5.89
C TYR A 9 -4.90 -22.08 -4.51
N ILE A 10 -3.96 -23.05 -4.42
CA ILE A 10 -3.24 -23.37 -3.20
C ILE A 10 -1.74 -23.18 -3.45
N ASN A 11 -1.10 -22.31 -2.69
CA ASN A 11 0.35 -22.16 -2.72
C ASN A 11 1.03 -23.32 -1.99
N SER A 12 2.25 -23.66 -2.44
CA SER A 12 3.11 -24.58 -1.73
C SER A 12 3.45 -24.09 -0.33
N SER A 13 3.65 -25.01 0.60
CA SER A 13 4.24 -24.69 1.90
C SER A 13 5.63 -24.09 1.74
N LYS A 14 6.10 -23.35 2.74
CA LYS A 14 7.45 -22.83 2.78
C LYS A 14 8.46 -23.96 2.70
N THR A 15 9.45 -23.83 1.81
CA THR A 15 10.56 -24.76 1.61
C THR A 15 11.89 -24.02 1.65
N LYS A 16 13.01 -24.72 1.49
CA LYS A 16 14.34 -24.09 1.39
C LYS A 16 14.49 -23.18 0.14
N ILE A 17 13.72 -23.44 -0.91
CA ILE A 17 13.78 -22.74 -2.19
C ILE A 17 12.55 -21.88 -2.50
N PHE A 18 11.51 -21.96 -1.68
CA PHE A 18 10.28 -21.18 -1.85
C PHE A 18 9.77 -20.65 -0.52
N ASP A 19 9.69 -19.34 -0.43
CA ASP A 19 9.06 -18.61 0.68
C ASP A 19 8.16 -17.51 0.09
N LYS A 20 6.85 -17.73 0.12
CA LYS A 20 5.84 -16.81 -0.36
C LYS A 20 6.00 -15.40 0.24
N SER A 21 6.43 -15.31 1.50
CA SER A 21 6.59 -14.03 2.18
C SER A 21 7.79 -13.20 1.69
N SER A 22 8.71 -13.79 0.97
CA SER A 22 9.90 -13.13 0.41
C SER A 22 9.95 -13.10 -1.11
N THR A 23 8.97 -13.73 -1.76
CA THR A 23 8.93 -13.88 -3.22
C THR A 23 7.82 -13.00 -3.81
N LEU A 24 8.11 -12.34 -4.92
CA LEU A 24 7.11 -11.71 -5.80
C LEU A 24 7.06 -12.52 -7.10
N TYR A 25 5.86 -12.94 -7.49
CA TYR A 25 5.69 -13.69 -8.73
C TYR A 25 6.00 -12.82 -9.94
N GLY A 26 6.76 -13.34 -10.90
CA GLY A 26 7.13 -12.64 -12.12
C GLY A 26 8.29 -11.66 -11.97
N ILE A 27 8.83 -11.43 -10.77
CA ILE A 27 9.85 -10.40 -10.51
C ILE A 27 11.13 -10.60 -11.34
N ASN A 28 11.51 -11.84 -11.64
CA ASN A 28 12.67 -12.16 -12.48
C ASN A 28 12.50 -11.68 -13.92
N LEU A 29 11.27 -11.72 -14.43
CA LEU A 29 10.91 -11.22 -15.77
C LEU A 29 10.71 -9.70 -15.78
N ALA A 30 10.19 -9.15 -14.68
CA ALA A 30 9.81 -7.75 -14.59
C ALA A 30 10.97 -6.76 -14.34
N LYS A 31 12.17 -7.21 -13.99
CA LYS A 31 13.31 -6.33 -13.63
C LYS A 31 13.63 -5.30 -14.70
N GLU A 32 13.69 -5.71 -15.95
CA GLU A 32 14.00 -4.82 -17.06
C GLU A 32 12.87 -3.82 -17.30
N GLY A 33 11.61 -4.28 -17.33
CA GLY A 33 10.44 -3.41 -17.47
C GLY A 33 10.31 -2.41 -16.33
N ILE A 34 10.61 -2.83 -15.08
CA ILE A 34 10.64 -1.93 -13.92
C ILE A 34 11.74 -0.87 -14.08
N SER A 35 12.94 -1.27 -14.52
CA SER A 35 14.05 -0.33 -14.74
C SER A 35 13.73 0.69 -15.83
N ASN A 36 13.14 0.24 -16.93
CA ASN A 36 12.81 1.09 -18.08
C ASN A 36 11.65 2.05 -17.77
N SER A 37 10.61 1.56 -17.05
CA SER A 37 9.45 2.39 -16.71
C SER A 37 9.65 3.24 -15.45
N GLY A 38 10.66 2.94 -14.62
CA GLY A 38 10.90 3.60 -13.34
C GLY A 38 9.84 3.28 -12.28
N LYS A 39 8.93 2.34 -12.54
CA LYS A 39 7.84 1.96 -11.62
C LYS A 39 7.58 0.46 -11.64
N VAL A 40 7.14 -0.09 -10.51
CA VAL A 40 6.59 -1.44 -10.39
C VAL A 40 5.09 -1.36 -10.19
N VAL A 41 4.34 -2.26 -10.81
CA VAL A 41 2.91 -2.45 -10.55
C VAL A 41 2.73 -3.78 -9.82
N LEU A 42 2.10 -3.72 -8.64
CA LEU A 42 1.82 -4.87 -7.79
C LEU A 42 0.35 -5.25 -7.92
N VAL A 43 0.09 -6.47 -8.35
CA VAL A 43 -1.25 -7.09 -8.39
C VAL A 43 -1.35 -8.19 -7.32
N GLU A 44 -2.56 -8.65 -7.01
CA GLU A 44 -2.77 -9.67 -5.99
C GLU A 44 -2.50 -11.08 -6.51
N GLY A 45 -3.07 -11.40 -7.66
CA GLY A 45 -3.04 -12.73 -8.25
C GLY A 45 -1.94 -12.90 -9.30
N TYR A 46 -1.39 -14.10 -9.38
CA TYR A 46 -0.41 -14.42 -10.42
C TYR A 46 -1.04 -14.47 -11.82
N MET A 47 -2.35 -14.72 -11.94
CA MET A 47 -3.04 -14.64 -13.22
C MET A 47 -3.06 -13.22 -13.76
N ASP A 48 -3.28 -12.22 -12.88
CA ASP A 48 -3.23 -10.81 -13.26
C ASP A 48 -1.84 -10.43 -13.80
N ALA A 49 -0.78 -10.88 -13.12
CA ALA A 49 0.59 -10.65 -13.58
C ALA A 49 0.89 -11.35 -14.91
N LEU A 50 0.45 -12.61 -15.08
CA LEU A 50 0.61 -13.36 -16.34
C LEU A 50 -0.08 -12.64 -17.50
N THR A 51 -1.33 -12.24 -17.30
CA THR A 51 -2.08 -11.51 -18.32
C THR A 51 -1.42 -10.17 -18.62
N ALA A 52 -0.97 -9.43 -17.61
CA ALA A 52 -0.25 -8.17 -17.83
C ALA A 52 0.99 -8.38 -18.72
N HIS A 53 1.85 -9.36 -18.41
CA HIS A 53 3.00 -9.68 -19.24
C HIS A 53 2.63 -10.11 -20.65
N GLN A 54 1.58 -10.92 -20.81
CA GLN A 54 1.09 -11.35 -22.13
C GLN A 54 0.64 -10.17 -23.01
N TYR A 55 0.15 -9.09 -22.37
CA TYR A 55 -0.28 -7.89 -23.05
C TYR A 55 0.80 -6.78 -23.15
N GLY A 56 2.04 -7.11 -22.73
CA GLY A 56 3.20 -6.22 -22.88
C GLY A 56 3.46 -5.30 -21.67
N TYR A 57 2.80 -5.52 -20.54
CA TYR A 57 3.05 -4.79 -19.29
C TYR A 57 4.08 -5.55 -18.46
N ASP A 58 5.34 -5.39 -18.82
CA ASP A 58 6.47 -6.18 -18.30
C ASP A 58 7.00 -5.71 -16.94
N ASN A 59 6.42 -4.65 -16.36
CA ASN A 59 6.74 -4.12 -15.03
C ASN A 59 5.75 -4.56 -13.93
N VAL A 60 4.91 -5.57 -14.20
CA VAL A 60 3.89 -6.07 -13.28
C VAL A 60 4.39 -7.33 -12.55
N VAL A 61 4.13 -7.39 -11.22
CA VAL A 61 4.45 -8.55 -10.36
C VAL A 61 3.31 -8.83 -9.40
N ALA A 62 3.20 -10.08 -8.90
CA ALA A 62 2.12 -10.44 -7.99
C ALA A 62 2.59 -10.78 -6.57
N CYS A 63 1.78 -10.37 -5.56
CA CYS A 63 1.99 -10.67 -4.14
C CYS A 63 1.51 -12.08 -3.72
N MET A 64 0.77 -12.78 -4.59
CA MET A 64 0.28 -14.14 -4.39
C MET A 64 -0.63 -14.32 -3.16
N GLY A 65 -1.60 -13.41 -2.96
CA GLY A 65 -2.62 -13.51 -1.91
C GLY A 65 -2.10 -13.28 -0.49
N THR A 66 -1.14 -12.40 -0.32
CA THR A 66 -0.68 -11.88 0.98
C THR A 66 -0.55 -10.37 0.91
N ALA A 67 -0.76 -9.71 2.07
CA ALA A 67 -0.29 -8.34 2.25
C ALA A 67 1.19 -8.25 1.88
N LEU A 68 1.61 -7.14 1.30
CA LEU A 68 2.99 -6.89 0.94
C LEU A 68 3.88 -6.96 2.20
N THR A 69 4.85 -7.84 2.18
CA THR A 69 5.75 -8.05 3.33
C THR A 69 6.93 -7.10 3.30
N GLU A 70 7.59 -6.93 4.45
CA GLU A 70 8.82 -6.13 4.56
C GLU A 70 9.93 -6.62 3.61
N SER A 71 10.05 -7.94 3.41
CA SER A 71 11.04 -8.52 2.51
C SER A 71 10.76 -8.18 1.05
N GLN A 72 9.50 -8.26 0.64
CA GLN A 72 9.05 -7.89 -0.71
C GLN A 72 9.23 -6.39 -0.96
N VAL A 73 8.85 -5.55 0.02
CA VAL A 73 9.05 -4.10 -0.02
C VAL A 73 10.53 -3.75 -0.19
N ARG A 74 11.40 -4.38 0.59
CA ARG A 74 12.85 -4.17 0.49
C ARG A 74 13.36 -4.52 -0.90
N TYR A 75 12.89 -5.61 -1.46
CA TYR A 75 13.29 -6.02 -2.80
C TYR A 75 12.85 -5.00 -3.87
N VAL A 76 11.60 -4.55 -3.81
CA VAL A 76 11.06 -3.51 -4.71
C VAL A 76 11.81 -2.19 -4.57
N SER A 77 12.14 -1.77 -3.34
CA SER A 77 12.78 -0.47 -3.06
C SER A 77 14.19 -0.33 -3.66
N VAL A 78 14.85 -1.46 -3.93
CA VAL A 78 16.15 -1.47 -4.63
C VAL A 78 15.98 -1.27 -6.14
N LEU A 79 14.84 -1.71 -6.70
CA LEU A 79 14.59 -1.68 -8.14
C LEU A 79 14.01 -0.36 -8.62
N THR A 80 13.16 0.29 -7.83
CA THR A 80 12.44 1.50 -8.23
C THR A 80 12.06 2.39 -7.05
N LYS A 81 11.73 3.65 -7.35
CA LYS A 81 11.20 4.63 -6.39
C LYS A 81 9.68 4.76 -6.45
N GLN A 82 9.01 4.17 -7.43
CA GLN A 82 7.56 4.23 -7.56
C GLN A 82 6.95 2.83 -7.55
N CYS A 83 5.96 2.64 -6.69
CA CYS A 83 5.21 1.40 -6.55
C CYS A 83 3.71 1.68 -6.65
N VAL A 84 3.04 1.06 -7.62
CA VAL A 84 1.60 1.18 -7.81
C VAL A 84 0.94 -0.11 -7.36
N LEU A 85 0.06 -0.04 -6.35
CA LEU A 85 -0.80 -1.16 -5.95
C LEU A 85 -2.05 -1.15 -6.82
N ALA A 86 -2.19 -2.15 -7.66
CA ALA A 86 -3.34 -2.40 -8.50
C ALA A 86 -4.23 -3.46 -7.81
N LEU A 87 -5.11 -2.99 -6.93
CA LEU A 87 -5.94 -3.82 -6.06
C LEU A 87 -7.28 -4.14 -6.73
N ASP A 88 -7.82 -5.33 -6.48
CA ASP A 88 -9.14 -5.73 -6.94
C ASP A 88 -10.22 -4.77 -6.45
N ALA A 89 -11.20 -4.48 -7.30
CA ALA A 89 -12.26 -3.51 -7.02
C ALA A 89 -13.10 -3.87 -5.78
N ASP A 90 -13.35 -5.16 -5.57
CA ASP A 90 -14.14 -5.68 -4.44
C ASP A 90 -13.41 -5.53 -3.11
N ILE A 91 -12.08 -5.51 -3.16
CA ILE A 91 -11.21 -5.48 -2.01
C ILE A 91 -10.85 -4.03 -1.65
N ALA A 92 -10.79 -3.14 -2.63
CA ALA A 92 -10.31 -1.75 -2.47
C ALA A 92 -11.05 -0.91 -1.40
N GLY A 93 -12.23 -1.34 -0.94
CA GLY A 93 -13.00 -0.69 0.13
C GLY A 93 -13.09 -1.50 1.43
N SER A 94 -12.48 -2.69 1.51
CA SER A 94 -12.59 -3.54 2.69
C SER A 94 -11.64 -3.13 3.81
N GLU A 95 -12.03 -3.38 5.07
CA GLU A 95 -11.15 -3.15 6.23
C GLU A 95 -9.86 -3.98 6.14
N ALA A 96 -9.92 -5.18 5.56
CA ALA A 96 -8.76 -6.03 5.34
C ALA A 96 -7.75 -5.38 4.39
N THR A 97 -8.22 -4.73 3.34
CA THR A 97 -7.37 -3.99 2.38
C THR A 97 -6.73 -2.79 3.02
N PHE A 98 -7.48 -1.99 3.78
CA PHE A 98 -6.89 -0.85 4.50
C PHE A 98 -5.79 -1.30 5.45
N ARG A 99 -6.00 -2.38 6.21
CA ARG A 99 -4.96 -2.96 7.08
C ARG A 99 -3.76 -3.47 6.30
N SER A 100 -4.00 -4.12 5.16
CA SER A 100 -2.93 -4.60 4.27
C SER A 100 -2.08 -3.44 3.75
N ILE A 101 -2.73 -2.36 3.29
CA ILE A 101 -2.09 -1.15 2.81
C ILE A 101 -1.29 -0.46 3.92
N GLU A 102 -1.86 -0.32 5.13
CA GLU A 102 -1.17 0.28 6.28
C GLU A 102 0.06 -0.54 6.71
N ASN A 103 -0.03 -1.86 6.67
CA ASN A 103 1.10 -2.73 6.96
C ASN A 103 2.18 -2.61 5.89
N SER A 104 1.79 -2.54 4.62
CA SER A 104 2.70 -2.29 3.50
C SER A 104 3.41 -0.94 3.65
N TRP A 105 2.67 0.12 4.01
CA TRP A 105 3.26 1.43 4.28
C TRP A 105 4.32 1.38 5.37
N LYS A 106 4.02 0.76 6.52
CA LYS A 106 4.98 0.60 7.62
C LYS A 106 6.25 -0.13 7.18
N ALA A 107 6.13 -1.08 6.25
CA ALA A 107 7.25 -1.77 5.67
C ALA A 107 8.10 -0.87 4.74
N PHE A 108 7.46 0.04 3.98
CA PHE A 108 8.15 1.01 3.13
C PHE A 108 8.86 2.12 3.93
N GLU A 109 8.35 2.49 5.11
CA GLU A 109 9.00 3.49 5.97
C GLU A 109 10.26 2.98 6.65
N ARG A 110 10.36 1.68 6.93
CA ARG A 110 11.43 1.07 7.71
C ARG A 110 12.38 0.27 6.84
N VAL A 111 13.37 0.92 6.26
CA VAL A 111 14.46 0.20 5.60
C VAL A 111 15.48 -0.23 6.66
N PHE A 112 15.69 -1.55 6.74
CA PHE A 112 16.70 -2.14 7.59
C PHE A 112 18.11 -1.70 7.15
N VAL A 113 18.88 -1.09 8.02
CA VAL A 113 20.23 -0.58 7.73
C VAL A 113 21.32 -1.50 8.28
N GLY A 114 20.98 -2.35 9.24
CA GLY A 114 21.97 -3.25 9.86
C GLY A 114 21.54 -3.70 11.26
N LYS A 115 22.42 -4.46 11.91
CA LYS A 115 22.29 -4.82 13.34
C LYS A 115 23.43 -4.19 14.14
N LYS A 116 23.09 -3.60 15.28
CA LYS A 116 24.07 -3.19 16.29
C LYS A 116 23.66 -3.83 17.61
N ASN A 117 24.55 -4.61 18.22
CA ASN A 117 24.30 -5.31 19.49
C ASN A 117 22.99 -6.13 19.50
N ASN A 118 22.75 -6.97 18.49
CA ASN A 118 21.54 -7.75 18.29
C ASN A 118 20.23 -6.94 18.06
N THR A 119 20.27 -5.62 18.07
CA THR A 119 19.14 -4.75 17.79
C THR A 119 19.13 -4.37 16.31
N SER A 120 18.03 -4.63 15.63
CA SER A 120 17.85 -4.21 14.23
C SER A 120 17.78 -2.69 14.15
N LEU A 121 18.67 -2.09 13.36
CA LEU A 121 18.67 -0.67 13.08
C LEU A 121 17.86 -0.41 11.80
N TYR A 122 16.90 0.48 11.90
CA TYR A 122 16.09 0.96 10.77
C TYR A 122 16.44 2.42 10.49
N LYS A 123 16.66 2.76 9.24
CA LYS A 123 16.81 4.14 8.80
C LYS A 123 15.64 4.45 7.87
N THR A 124 15.00 5.56 8.08
CA THR A 124 14.06 6.13 7.12
C THR A 124 14.88 6.57 5.91
N THR A 125 14.92 5.76 4.85
CA THR A 125 15.69 6.06 3.66
C THR A 125 14.82 5.96 2.43
N ASN A 126 14.96 6.96 1.58
CA ASN A 126 14.39 7.02 0.23
C ASN A 126 12.94 6.53 0.14
N LYS A 127 12.03 7.44 0.41
CA LYS A 127 10.59 7.21 0.29
C LYS A 127 10.27 6.66 -1.09
N ILE A 128 9.64 5.50 -1.11
CA ILE A 128 8.98 5.01 -2.30
C ILE A 128 7.68 5.78 -2.43
N ASP A 129 7.42 6.32 -3.61
CA ASP A 129 6.11 6.85 -3.99
C ASP A 129 5.13 5.68 -4.15
N LEU A 130 4.44 5.37 -3.05
CA LEU A 130 3.43 4.31 -3.01
C LEU A 130 2.08 4.88 -3.45
N ARG A 131 1.54 4.32 -4.50
CA ARG A 131 0.31 4.79 -5.14
C ARG A 131 -0.73 3.66 -5.22
N ILE A 132 -1.99 4.04 -5.29
CA ILE A 132 -3.11 3.11 -5.45
C ILE A 132 -3.79 3.35 -6.79
N ALA A 133 -3.84 2.34 -7.63
CA ALA A 133 -4.71 2.31 -8.79
C ALA A 133 -6.09 1.77 -8.36
N GLN A 134 -7.14 2.57 -8.59
CA GLN A 134 -8.52 2.18 -8.30
C GLN A 134 -9.19 1.71 -9.57
N PHE A 135 -9.76 0.52 -9.55
CA PHE A 135 -10.56 0.00 -10.65
C PHE A 135 -12.05 0.17 -10.39
N ASN A 136 -12.85 0.17 -11.45
CA ASN A 136 -14.29 0.20 -11.35
C ASN A 136 -14.82 -1.10 -10.73
N PHE A 137 -15.92 -1.00 -10.02
CA PHE A 137 -16.55 -2.12 -9.32
C PHE A 137 -16.73 -3.35 -10.23
N GLY A 138 -16.37 -4.54 -9.74
CA GLY A 138 -16.63 -5.83 -10.41
C GLY A 138 -15.62 -6.25 -11.48
N LYS A 139 -14.52 -5.53 -11.65
CA LYS A 139 -13.45 -5.90 -12.58
C LYS A 139 -12.12 -6.08 -11.86
N ASP A 140 -11.50 -7.23 -12.06
CA ASP A 140 -10.13 -7.49 -11.66
C ASP A 140 -9.11 -7.00 -12.73
N PRO A 141 -7.83 -6.88 -12.41
CA PRO A 141 -6.80 -6.46 -13.35
C PRO A 141 -6.77 -7.32 -14.62
N ASP A 142 -6.92 -8.65 -14.51
CA ASP A 142 -6.95 -9.59 -15.62
C ASP A 142 -8.07 -9.25 -16.62
N GLU A 143 -9.29 -9.02 -16.13
CA GLU A 143 -10.44 -8.66 -16.96
C GLU A 143 -10.24 -7.31 -17.65
N ILE A 144 -9.76 -6.30 -16.93
CA ILE A 144 -9.54 -4.96 -17.47
C ILE A 144 -8.49 -4.99 -18.57
N ILE A 145 -7.34 -5.64 -18.33
CA ILE A 145 -6.26 -5.76 -19.31
C ILE A 145 -6.74 -6.43 -20.60
N ARG A 146 -7.58 -7.46 -20.49
CA ARG A 146 -8.11 -8.20 -21.65
C ARG A 146 -9.15 -7.41 -22.43
N THR A 147 -9.99 -6.66 -21.74
CA THR A 147 -11.16 -6.01 -22.36
C THR A 147 -10.88 -4.56 -22.76
N ASP A 148 -10.06 -3.83 -22.02
CA ASP A 148 -9.81 -2.41 -22.25
C ASP A 148 -8.39 -1.99 -21.78
N LYS A 149 -7.42 -2.13 -22.66
CA LYS A 149 -6.03 -1.72 -22.39
C LYS A 149 -5.90 -0.24 -22.01
N ASN A 150 -6.68 0.63 -22.66
CA ASN A 150 -6.62 2.07 -22.37
C ASN A 150 -7.11 2.35 -20.95
N SER A 151 -8.12 1.63 -20.50
CA SER A 151 -8.61 1.72 -19.11
C SER A 151 -7.53 1.29 -18.12
N TRP A 152 -6.84 0.18 -18.37
CA TRP A 152 -5.72 -0.26 -17.54
C TRP A 152 -4.64 0.82 -17.42
N GLU A 153 -4.16 1.32 -18.54
CA GLU A 153 -3.12 2.35 -18.57
C GLU A 153 -3.55 3.63 -17.86
N ASN A 154 -4.80 4.05 -18.07
CA ASN A 154 -5.37 5.21 -17.40
C ASN A 154 -5.42 5.02 -15.87
N HIS A 155 -5.84 3.85 -15.38
CA HIS A 155 -5.89 3.58 -13.94
C HIS A 155 -4.49 3.59 -13.31
N ILE A 156 -3.50 2.98 -13.98
CA ILE A 156 -2.11 2.97 -13.50
C ILE A 156 -1.50 4.38 -13.52
N ASN A 157 -1.69 5.13 -14.61
CA ASN A 157 -1.11 6.48 -14.76
C ASN A 157 -1.78 7.51 -13.85
N ASN A 158 -3.09 7.37 -13.59
CA ASN A 158 -3.85 8.24 -12.68
C ASN A 158 -3.94 7.69 -11.25
N SER A 159 -3.08 6.72 -10.89
CA SER A 159 -3.01 6.19 -9.53
C SER A 159 -2.75 7.29 -8.52
N LYS A 160 -3.43 7.23 -7.38
CA LYS A 160 -3.36 8.26 -6.32
C LYS A 160 -2.24 7.94 -5.33
N PRO A 161 -1.50 8.92 -4.81
CA PRO A 161 -0.65 8.71 -3.65
C PRO A 161 -1.42 8.03 -2.52
N LEU A 162 -0.80 7.08 -1.83
CA LEU A 162 -1.45 6.30 -0.78
C LEU A 162 -2.16 7.17 0.26
N LEU A 163 -1.48 8.22 0.75
CA LEU A 163 -2.05 9.09 1.79
C LEU A 163 -3.29 9.84 1.29
N ALA A 164 -3.28 10.33 0.04
CA ALA A 164 -4.45 10.95 -0.58
C ALA A 164 -5.62 9.95 -0.68
N TYR A 165 -5.33 8.71 -1.08
CA TYR A 165 -6.32 7.64 -1.14
C TYR A 165 -6.93 7.33 0.23
N LEU A 166 -6.12 7.22 1.28
CA LEU A 166 -6.59 6.95 2.63
C LEU A 166 -7.44 8.08 3.20
N ILE A 167 -7.06 9.33 2.97
CA ILE A 167 -7.82 10.51 3.37
C ILE A 167 -9.17 10.53 2.67
N GLU A 168 -9.21 10.36 1.36
CA GLU A 168 -10.46 10.38 0.57
C GLU A 168 -11.43 9.26 0.98
N ASN A 169 -10.91 8.09 1.38
CA ASN A 169 -11.72 6.96 1.79
C ASN A 169 -11.98 6.88 3.31
N ALA A 170 -11.48 7.83 4.09
CA ALA A 170 -11.73 7.91 5.53
C ALA A 170 -13.23 7.88 5.91
N PRO A 171 -14.15 8.57 5.16
CA PRO A 171 -15.58 8.51 5.45
C PRO A 171 -16.22 7.13 5.30
N ARG A 172 -15.65 6.28 4.45
CA ARG A 172 -16.14 4.90 4.24
C ARG A 172 -15.73 3.96 5.38
N ARG A 173 -14.62 4.29 6.03
CA ARG A 173 -14.03 3.45 7.08
C ARG A 173 -14.46 3.87 8.48
N TRP A 174 -14.56 5.15 8.74
CA TRP A 174 -14.91 5.71 10.03
C TRP A 174 -16.16 6.59 9.91
N ASN A 175 -16.98 6.58 10.97
CA ASN A 175 -18.11 7.51 11.04
C ASN A 175 -17.60 8.93 11.34
N ILE A 176 -17.09 9.62 10.30
CA ILE A 176 -16.54 10.97 10.44
C ILE A 176 -17.57 12.05 10.80
N LEU A 177 -18.86 11.71 10.87
CA LEU A 177 -19.88 12.61 11.40
C LEU A 177 -19.80 12.70 12.93
N SER A 178 -19.27 11.68 13.60
CA SER A 178 -19.05 11.67 15.04
C SER A 178 -17.63 12.15 15.40
N ASN A 179 -17.47 12.75 16.58
CA ASN A 179 -16.15 13.13 17.10
C ASN A 179 -15.25 11.91 17.33
N GLU A 180 -15.84 10.78 17.76
CA GLU A 180 -15.13 9.53 17.95
C GLU A 180 -14.57 8.96 16.63
N GLY A 181 -15.39 8.96 15.57
CA GLY A 181 -14.94 8.54 14.24
C GLY A 181 -13.87 9.46 13.66
N LYS A 182 -13.98 10.78 13.85
CA LYS A 182 -12.91 11.75 13.49
C LYS A 182 -11.60 11.46 14.25
N GLN A 183 -11.71 11.14 15.54
CA GLN A 183 -10.54 10.79 16.34
C GLN A 183 -9.88 9.50 15.85
N LEU A 184 -10.66 8.43 15.57
CA LEU A 184 -10.15 7.18 15.04
C LEU A 184 -9.47 7.38 13.68
N ALA A 185 -10.08 8.13 12.77
CA ALA A 185 -9.47 8.48 11.50
C ALA A 185 -8.13 9.21 11.70
N THR A 186 -8.08 10.16 12.62
CA THR A 186 -6.87 10.93 12.92
C THR A 186 -5.78 10.04 13.51
N GLU A 187 -6.09 9.17 14.46
CA GLU A 187 -5.11 8.27 15.09
C GLU A 187 -4.44 7.32 14.07
N ASN A 188 -5.17 6.92 13.02
CA ASN A 188 -4.64 6.04 11.97
C ASN A 188 -3.87 6.81 10.86
N ILE A 189 -4.31 8.01 10.48
CA ILE A 189 -3.72 8.79 9.39
C ILE A 189 -2.57 9.67 9.87
N ALA A 190 -2.54 10.08 11.13
CA ALA A 190 -1.53 10.98 11.69
C ALA A 190 -0.08 10.53 11.45
N PRO A 191 0.30 9.24 11.66
CA PRO A 191 1.67 8.81 11.42
C PRO A 191 2.12 9.02 9.97
N LEU A 192 1.20 8.82 9.01
CA LEU A 192 1.48 8.99 7.59
C LEU A 192 1.69 10.47 7.21
N ILE A 193 0.84 11.36 7.73
CA ILE A 193 1.01 12.81 7.50
C ILE A 193 2.35 13.28 8.07
N LEU A 194 2.69 12.85 9.28
CA LEU A 194 3.92 13.25 9.96
C LEU A 194 5.19 12.68 9.33
N SER A 195 5.08 11.61 8.53
CA SER A 195 6.20 11.05 7.78
C SER A 195 6.58 11.85 6.53
N ILE A 196 5.76 12.82 6.13
CA ILE A 196 6.05 13.70 4.98
C ILE A 196 7.11 14.72 5.37
N ASP A 197 8.28 14.71 4.70
CA ASP A 197 9.40 15.61 5.02
C ASP A 197 9.17 17.03 4.52
N ASN A 198 8.60 17.16 3.32
CA ASN A 198 8.32 18.45 2.72
C ASN A 198 7.16 19.15 3.44
N ASP A 199 7.39 20.32 3.97
CA ASP A 199 6.39 21.06 4.74
C ASP A 199 5.20 21.49 3.88
N TYR A 200 5.41 21.86 2.61
CA TYR A 200 4.32 22.24 1.70
C TYR A 200 3.43 21.03 1.34
N ASP A 201 4.03 19.88 1.10
CA ASP A 201 3.28 18.65 0.84
C ASP A 201 2.47 18.25 2.08
N ARG A 202 3.08 18.35 3.27
CA ARG A 202 2.41 18.05 4.54
C ARG A 202 1.24 19.00 4.80
N GLU A 203 1.40 20.31 4.53
CA GLU A 203 0.31 21.29 4.62
C GLU A 203 -0.83 20.97 3.68
N ASN A 204 -0.53 20.56 2.47
CA ASN A 204 -1.55 20.11 1.49
C ASN A 204 -2.37 18.93 2.04
N TYR A 205 -1.71 17.92 2.64
CA TYR A 205 -2.42 16.79 3.27
C TYR A 205 -3.22 17.20 4.52
N TYR A 206 -2.73 18.13 5.33
CA TYR A 206 -3.54 18.70 6.41
C TYR A 206 -4.82 19.36 5.88
N SER A 207 -4.72 20.14 4.81
CA SER A 207 -5.87 20.78 4.16
C SER A 207 -6.87 19.77 3.62
N GLN A 208 -6.39 18.76 2.89
CA GLN A 208 -7.25 17.69 2.37
C GLN A 208 -7.96 16.94 3.50
N PHE A 209 -7.24 16.62 4.57
CA PHE A 209 -7.80 15.88 5.69
C PHE A 209 -8.81 16.74 6.48
N ALA A 210 -8.54 18.02 6.68
CA ALA A 210 -9.46 18.97 7.29
C ALA A 210 -10.78 19.08 6.50
N THR A 211 -10.69 19.17 5.19
CA THR A 211 -11.85 19.18 4.29
C THR A 211 -12.65 17.88 4.43
N THR A 212 -11.98 16.72 4.40
CA THR A 212 -12.63 15.41 4.52
C THR A 212 -13.35 15.27 5.87
N LEU A 213 -12.73 15.70 6.97
CA LEU A 213 -13.33 15.64 8.31
C LEU A 213 -14.35 16.75 8.58
N ASN A 214 -14.48 17.72 7.67
CA ASN A 214 -15.28 18.94 7.86
C ASN A 214 -14.96 19.65 9.17
N VAL A 215 -13.69 20.04 9.34
CA VAL A 215 -13.17 20.78 10.49
C VAL A 215 -12.11 21.81 10.05
N GLU A 216 -11.80 22.77 10.90
CA GLU A 216 -10.72 23.73 10.65
C GLU A 216 -9.34 23.06 10.62
N ILE A 217 -8.44 23.51 9.75
CA ILE A 217 -7.11 22.92 9.55
C ILE A 217 -6.28 22.92 10.84
N ASN A 218 -6.41 23.95 11.68
CA ASN A 218 -5.68 24.04 12.94
C ASN A 218 -6.12 22.96 13.95
N VAL A 219 -7.39 22.56 13.92
CA VAL A 219 -7.91 21.46 14.72
C VAL A 219 -7.26 20.14 14.29
N VAL A 220 -7.16 19.89 12.97
CA VAL A 220 -6.49 18.70 12.44
C VAL A 220 -5.02 18.68 12.83
N LYS A 221 -4.28 19.78 12.65
CA LYS A 221 -2.86 19.86 13.03
C LYS A 221 -2.65 19.53 14.51
N SER A 222 -3.45 20.11 15.39
CA SER A 222 -3.38 19.84 16.83
C SER A 222 -3.73 18.39 17.18
N ALA A 223 -4.77 17.83 16.54
CA ALA A 223 -5.19 16.46 16.74
C ALA A 223 -4.15 15.43 16.25
N VAL A 224 -3.52 15.68 15.09
CA VAL A 224 -2.45 14.83 14.53
C VAL A 224 -1.23 14.81 15.44
N ILE A 225 -0.79 15.95 15.95
CA ILE A 225 0.33 16.03 16.91
C ILE A 225 0.00 15.28 18.21
N SER A 226 -1.23 15.43 18.72
CA SER A 226 -1.70 14.77 19.94
C SER A 226 -1.79 13.25 19.78
N ALA A 227 -2.29 12.77 18.63
CA ALA A 227 -2.37 11.35 18.30
C ALA A 227 -0.98 10.69 18.26
N ASN A 228 0.01 11.38 17.69
CA ASN A 228 1.37 10.87 17.62
C ASN A 228 2.02 10.70 19.01
N LYS A 229 1.80 11.65 19.92
CA LYS A 229 2.28 11.56 21.31
C LYS A 229 1.71 10.34 22.02
N LYS A 230 0.40 10.07 21.88
CA LYS A 230 -0.26 8.88 22.46
C LYS A 230 0.31 7.58 21.93
N ASN A 231 0.59 7.49 20.63
CA ASN A 231 1.16 6.29 20.00
C ASN A 231 2.61 6.04 20.46
N SER A 232 3.40 7.08 20.66
CA SER A 232 4.77 6.98 21.19
C SER A 232 4.78 6.43 22.62
N THR A 233 3.82 6.81 23.47
CA THR A 233 3.71 6.37 24.86
C THR A 233 3.24 4.89 24.95
N LYS A 234 2.34 4.45 24.07
CA LYS A 234 1.89 3.05 24.01
C LYS A 234 3.02 2.08 23.62
N ASN A 235 3.92 2.48 22.74
CA ASN A 235 5.05 1.65 22.30
C ASN A 235 6.16 1.51 23.37
N VAL A 236 6.23 2.39 24.35
CA VAL A 236 7.21 2.30 25.46
C VAL A 236 6.73 1.36 26.55
N VAL A 237 5.42 1.21 26.74
CA VAL A 237 4.83 0.34 27.80
C VAL A 237 4.81 -1.14 27.40
N SER A 238 4.99 -1.50 26.14
CA SER A 238 4.98 -2.90 25.66
C SER A 238 6.36 -3.57 25.66
N PHE A 239 7.39 -2.98 26.26
CA PHE A 239 8.77 -3.52 26.38
C PHE A 239 9.21 -3.79 27.83
N ASN A 240 8.25 -3.86 28.77
CA ASN A 240 8.50 -4.32 30.16
C ASN A 240 7.87 -5.69 30.42
#